data_cfcbe58bf5f1f902bdd6cbde33c51d33
#
_entry.id   cfcbe58bf5f1f902bdd6cbde33c51d33
#
_cell.length_a   1.000
_cell.length_b   1.000
_cell.length_c   1.000
_cell.angle_alpha   90.00
_cell.angle_beta   90.00
_cell.angle_gamma   90.00
#
_symmetry.space_group_name_H-M   'P 1'
#
loop_
_entity.id
_entity.type
_entity.pdbx_description
1 polymer ?
#
loop_
_entity_poly.entity_id
_entity_poly.type
_entity_poly.pdbx_seq_one_letter_code
_entity_poly.pdbx_strand_id
1 'polypeptide(L)'
;MLEELKEANEYISSKIDKYKSPNLELIKEIEKDAEINNVPIISKEIREYLKFIIKTNKNIKNILEVGTATGYSGIIMSEEIQDRNGNLTTIEIDEDRFKIAQSNFEKSSLKGIEQILGDATKEIKKLNKNFDFIFIDAAKGQYKKFFEDSYKLLNEGGIVFIDNILFRGYLYKESPKRFKTIVKRLDEFIDYLYENFDSVTLLPISDGVMLVSKN
;
A
#
# COMPACT_ATOMS: atom_id res chain seq x y z
N MET A 1 -8.81 -24.74 -13.94
CA MET A 1 -9.10 -23.48 -13.22
C MET A 1 -7.91 -22.95 -12.44
N LEU A 2 -7.28 -23.70 -11.47
CA LEU A 2 -6.08 -23.21 -10.75
C LEU A 2 -4.84 -23.08 -11.65
N GLU A 3 -4.66 -23.99 -12.61
CA GLU A 3 -3.57 -24.00 -13.59
C GLU A 3 -3.73 -22.86 -14.60
N GLU A 4 -4.94 -22.64 -15.11
CA GLU A 4 -5.31 -21.53 -15.99
C GLU A 4 -5.08 -20.16 -15.33
N LEU A 5 -5.39 -20.01 -14.01
CA LEU A 5 -5.12 -18.79 -13.26
C LEU A 5 -3.61 -18.54 -13.11
N LYS A 6 -2.81 -19.60 -12.97
CA LYS A 6 -1.35 -19.49 -12.91
C LYS A 6 -0.77 -19.04 -14.24
N GLU A 7 -1.18 -19.66 -15.32
CA GLU A 7 -0.78 -19.26 -16.69
C GLU A 7 -1.18 -17.81 -17.00
N ALA A 8 -2.40 -17.41 -16.61
CA ALA A 8 -2.86 -16.03 -16.77
C ALA A 8 -1.99 -15.04 -15.99
N ASN A 9 -1.64 -15.37 -14.75
CA ASN A 9 -0.76 -14.52 -13.91
C ASN A 9 0.65 -14.44 -14.50
N GLU A 10 1.23 -15.54 -14.99
CA GLU A 10 2.54 -15.54 -15.65
C GLU A 10 2.51 -14.68 -16.92
N TYR A 11 1.45 -14.79 -17.73
CA TYR A 11 1.27 -13.95 -18.90
C TYR A 11 1.16 -12.46 -18.52
N ILE A 12 0.33 -12.11 -17.55
CA ILE A 12 0.16 -10.74 -17.05
C ILE A 12 1.49 -10.19 -16.56
N SER A 13 2.21 -10.93 -15.71
CA SER A 13 3.52 -10.55 -15.19
C SER A 13 4.51 -10.25 -16.31
N SER A 14 4.53 -11.07 -17.38
CA SER A 14 5.39 -10.83 -18.55
C SER A 14 5.07 -9.53 -19.31
N LYS A 15 3.84 -9.03 -19.21
CA LYS A 15 3.43 -7.74 -19.81
C LYS A 15 3.77 -6.57 -18.91
N ILE A 16 3.58 -6.75 -17.62
CA ILE A 16 3.89 -5.73 -16.58
C ILE A 16 5.39 -5.48 -16.47
N ASP A 17 6.23 -6.46 -16.80
CA ASP A 17 7.70 -6.28 -16.84
C ASP A 17 8.18 -5.25 -17.88
N LYS A 18 7.29 -4.77 -18.78
CA LYS A 18 7.56 -3.63 -19.68
C LYS A 18 7.34 -2.27 -19.01
N TYR A 19 7.28 -2.24 -17.69
CA TYR A 19 7.14 -1.05 -16.87
C TYR A 19 8.14 0.05 -17.24
N LYS A 20 7.64 1.29 -17.33
CA LYS A 20 8.46 2.46 -17.58
C LYS A 20 8.42 3.38 -16.38
N SER A 21 9.58 3.73 -15.88
CA SER A 21 9.76 4.66 -14.76
C SER A 21 11.07 5.45 -14.96
N PRO A 22 11.12 6.71 -14.55
CA PRO A 22 12.39 7.44 -14.43
C PRO A 22 13.40 6.76 -13.49
N ASN A 23 12.89 6.04 -12.47
CA ASN A 23 13.68 5.34 -11.48
C ASN A 23 13.75 3.82 -11.73
N LEU A 24 13.60 3.35 -12.99
CA LEU A 24 13.50 1.92 -13.29
C LEU A 24 14.65 1.08 -12.73
N GLU A 25 15.89 1.57 -12.83
CA GLU A 25 17.05 0.82 -12.33
C GLU A 25 17.07 0.75 -10.80
N LEU A 26 16.72 1.84 -10.12
CA LEU A 26 16.57 1.84 -8.66
C LEU A 26 15.44 0.90 -8.19
N ILE A 27 14.31 0.90 -8.90
CA ILE A 27 13.19 -0.01 -8.62
C ILE A 27 13.62 -1.46 -8.73
N LYS A 28 14.38 -1.84 -9.76
CA LYS A 28 14.94 -3.19 -9.92
C LYS A 28 15.96 -3.54 -8.83
N GLU A 29 16.79 -2.57 -8.43
CA GLU A 29 17.74 -2.74 -7.32
C GLU A 29 16.97 -3.06 -6.02
N ILE A 30 15.93 -2.29 -5.71
CA ILE A 30 15.10 -2.52 -4.52
C ILE A 30 14.36 -3.87 -4.60
N GLU A 31 13.81 -4.25 -5.75
CA GLU A 31 13.17 -5.56 -5.95
C GLU A 31 14.15 -6.72 -5.67
N LYS A 32 15.37 -6.62 -6.20
CA LYS A 32 16.43 -7.62 -5.98
C LYS A 32 16.86 -7.69 -4.52
N ASP A 33 17.07 -6.55 -3.88
CA ASP A 33 17.45 -6.49 -2.46
C ASP A 33 16.35 -7.02 -1.55
N ALA A 34 15.09 -6.74 -1.88
CA ALA A 34 13.93 -7.28 -1.16
C ALA A 34 13.85 -8.80 -1.25
N GLU A 35 14.13 -9.39 -2.43
CA GLU A 35 14.19 -10.84 -2.63
C GLU A 35 15.32 -11.48 -1.80
N ILE A 36 16.53 -10.92 -1.86
CA ILE A 36 17.71 -11.44 -1.13
C ILE A 36 17.50 -11.40 0.38
N ASN A 37 16.93 -10.29 0.89
CA ASN A 37 16.77 -10.04 2.32
C ASN A 37 15.40 -10.45 2.87
N ASN A 38 14.53 -11.06 2.04
CA ASN A 38 13.17 -11.45 2.39
C ASN A 38 12.34 -10.29 2.96
N VAL A 39 12.52 -9.08 2.43
CA VAL A 39 11.70 -7.92 2.79
C VAL A 39 10.43 -7.96 1.95
N PRO A 40 9.22 -7.97 2.57
CA PRO A 40 7.98 -7.93 1.81
C PRO A 40 7.84 -6.55 1.13
N ILE A 41 7.59 -6.57 -0.17
CA ILE A 41 7.21 -5.41 -0.99
C ILE A 41 5.93 -5.74 -1.74
N ILE A 42 5.21 -4.74 -2.20
CA ILE A 42 4.00 -4.94 -3.01
C ILE A 42 4.31 -5.74 -4.29
N SER A 43 3.32 -6.51 -4.76
CA SER A 43 3.46 -7.25 -6.02
C SER A 43 3.47 -6.29 -7.23
N LYS A 44 3.92 -6.80 -8.39
CA LYS A 44 3.92 -6.02 -9.64
C LYS A 44 2.50 -5.63 -10.07
N GLU A 45 1.51 -6.47 -9.82
CA GLU A 45 0.10 -6.21 -10.09
C GLU A 45 -0.42 -5.04 -9.24
N ILE A 46 -0.07 -5.03 -7.95
CA ILE A 46 -0.42 -3.93 -7.03
C ILE A 46 0.29 -2.63 -7.47
N ARG A 47 1.56 -2.71 -7.86
CA ARG A 47 2.31 -1.57 -8.41
C ARG A 47 1.57 -0.92 -9.59
N GLU A 48 1.19 -1.73 -10.60
CA GLU A 48 0.49 -1.20 -11.78
C GLU A 48 -0.88 -0.63 -11.42
N TYR A 49 -1.58 -1.25 -10.48
CA TYR A 49 -2.89 -0.79 -10.05
C TYR A 49 -2.80 0.53 -9.27
N LEU A 50 -1.85 0.68 -8.35
CA LEU A 50 -1.57 1.94 -7.65
C LEU A 50 -1.24 3.06 -8.64
N LYS A 51 -0.32 2.80 -9.59
CA LYS A 51 0.01 3.76 -10.65
C LYS A 51 -1.22 4.20 -11.42
N PHE A 52 -2.04 3.24 -11.86
CA PHE A 52 -3.22 3.53 -12.66
C PHE A 52 -4.19 4.44 -11.90
N ILE A 53 -4.52 4.10 -10.65
CA ILE A 53 -5.43 4.91 -9.81
C ILE A 53 -4.88 6.31 -9.62
N ILE A 54 -3.62 6.45 -9.20
CA ILE A 54 -3.02 7.73 -8.86
C ILE A 54 -2.84 8.60 -10.12
N LYS A 55 -2.42 8.01 -11.23
CA LYS A 55 -2.20 8.71 -12.49
C LYS A 55 -3.49 9.23 -13.12
N THR A 56 -4.54 8.44 -13.08
CA THR A 56 -5.84 8.78 -13.70
C THR A 56 -6.65 9.74 -12.85
N ASN A 57 -6.53 9.69 -11.52
CA ASN A 57 -7.19 10.65 -10.64
C ASN A 57 -6.26 11.85 -10.33
N LYS A 58 -6.41 12.93 -11.11
CA LYS A 58 -5.58 14.13 -10.99
C LYS A 58 -5.82 14.93 -9.70
N ASN A 59 -6.85 14.62 -8.93
CA ASN A 59 -7.08 15.23 -7.62
C ASN A 59 -6.18 14.66 -6.53
N ILE A 60 -5.60 13.46 -6.71
CA ILE A 60 -4.66 12.87 -5.77
C ILE A 60 -3.34 13.64 -5.82
N LYS A 61 -3.05 14.42 -4.78
CA LYS A 61 -1.82 15.18 -4.57
C LYS A 61 -1.12 14.80 -3.28
N ASN A 62 -1.87 14.64 -2.20
CA ASN A 62 -1.33 14.31 -0.88
C ASN A 62 -1.61 12.86 -0.56
N ILE A 63 -0.56 12.07 -0.38
CA ILE A 63 -0.64 10.64 -0.09
C ILE A 63 -0.11 10.37 1.32
N LEU A 64 -0.86 9.56 2.09
CA LEU A 64 -0.36 8.93 3.31
C LEU A 64 -0.08 7.45 3.05
N GLU A 65 1.11 7.00 3.40
CA GLU A 65 1.49 5.58 3.39
C GLU A 65 1.73 5.09 4.81
N VAL A 66 1.09 3.99 5.16
CA VAL A 66 1.26 3.30 6.45
C VAL A 66 1.98 1.99 6.21
N GLY A 67 3.28 1.97 6.53
CA GLY A 67 4.20 0.87 6.21
C GLY A 67 5.09 1.21 5.02
N THR A 68 6.22 1.88 5.28
CA THR A 68 7.19 2.29 4.24
C THR A 68 8.02 1.12 3.72
N ALA A 69 8.36 0.18 4.60
CA ALA A 69 9.37 -0.85 4.36
C ALA A 69 10.67 -0.24 3.79
N THR A 70 11.09 -0.64 2.60
CA THR A 70 12.29 -0.11 1.92
C THR A 70 12.01 1.07 0.97
N GLY A 71 10.78 1.63 0.98
CA GLY A 71 10.40 2.77 0.17
C GLY A 71 9.94 2.46 -1.25
N TYR A 72 9.77 1.18 -1.60
CA TYR A 72 9.40 0.74 -2.95
C TYR A 72 8.07 1.34 -3.43
N SER A 73 6.99 1.13 -2.69
CA SER A 73 5.65 1.68 -2.96
C SER A 73 5.65 3.21 -2.92
N GLY A 74 6.36 3.78 -1.94
CA GLY A 74 6.51 5.23 -1.79
C GLY A 74 7.13 5.90 -3.02
N ILE A 75 8.19 5.32 -3.61
CA ILE A 75 8.80 5.81 -4.86
C ILE A 75 7.78 5.77 -6.01
N ILE A 76 7.09 4.63 -6.18
CA ILE A 76 6.11 4.43 -7.25
C ILE A 76 4.96 5.44 -7.15
N MET A 77 4.40 5.61 -5.95
CA MET A 77 3.32 6.58 -5.74
C MET A 77 3.79 8.02 -5.92
N SER A 78 5.00 8.34 -5.44
CA SER A 78 5.58 9.69 -5.58
C SER A 78 5.85 10.07 -7.03
N GLU A 79 6.29 9.13 -7.88
CA GLU A 79 6.47 9.38 -9.32
C GLU A 79 5.18 9.89 -9.98
N GLU A 80 4.04 9.33 -9.62
CA GLU A 80 2.76 9.64 -10.26
C GLU A 80 2.15 10.98 -9.82
N ILE A 81 2.72 11.63 -8.80
CA ILE A 81 2.25 12.93 -8.28
C ILE A 81 3.25 14.09 -8.48
N GLN A 82 4.45 13.82 -9.03
CA GLN A 82 5.47 14.86 -9.25
C GLN A 82 4.98 15.98 -10.20
N ASP A 83 4.22 15.63 -11.25
CA ASP A 83 3.70 16.57 -12.25
C ASP A 83 2.72 17.61 -11.68
N ARG A 84 2.25 17.40 -10.44
CA ARG A 84 1.27 18.24 -9.73
C ARG A 84 1.79 18.76 -8.40
N ASN A 85 3.11 18.71 -8.16
CA ASN A 85 3.78 19.10 -6.92
C ASN A 85 3.15 18.40 -5.70
N GLY A 86 2.86 17.10 -5.84
CA GLY A 86 2.25 16.31 -4.79
C GLY A 86 3.23 15.92 -3.69
N ASN A 87 2.70 15.48 -2.56
CA ASN A 87 3.47 15.10 -1.38
C ASN A 87 3.12 13.69 -0.91
N LEU A 88 4.12 12.93 -0.51
CA LEU A 88 4.00 11.67 0.20
C LEU A 88 4.40 11.86 1.66
N THR A 89 3.55 11.42 2.59
CA THR A 89 3.93 11.20 3.98
C THR A 89 3.91 9.71 4.23
N THR A 90 5.02 9.15 4.69
CA THR A 90 5.14 7.71 4.93
C THR A 90 5.64 7.41 6.33
N ILE A 91 5.10 6.34 6.95
CA ILE A 91 5.36 5.99 8.36
C ILE A 91 5.94 4.58 8.43
N GLU A 92 7.11 4.45 9.06
CA GLU A 92 7.78 3.17 9.32
C GLU A 92 8.14 3.04 10.80
N ILE A 93 7.90 1.86 11.36
CA ILE A 93 8.22 1.57 12.77
C ILE A 93 9.62 0.99 12.94
N ASP A 94 10.14 0.32 11.92
CA ASP A 94 11.44 -0.34 11.93
C ASP A 94 12.52 0.67 11.51
N GLU A 95 13.48 0.93 12.41
CA GLU A 95 14.54 1.92 12.19
C GLU A 95 15.49 1.54 11.05
N ASP A 96 15.77 0.25 10.85
CA ASP A 96 16.67 -0.18 9.78
C ASP A 96 15.99 -0.05 8.42
N ARG A 97 14.72 -0.42 8.31
CA ARG A 97 13.93 -0.20 7.09
C ARG A 97 13.76 1.27 6.79
N PHE A 98 13.50 2.09 7.80
CA PHE A 98 13.42 3.54 7.65
C PHE A 98 14.70 4.12 7.02
N LYS A 99 15.89 3.73 7.50
CA LYS A 99 17.18 4.18 6.95
C LYS A 99 17.39 3.72 5.50
N ILE A 100 16.99 2.47 5.19
CA ILE A 100 17.06 1.95 3.81
C ILE A 100 16.13 2.75 2.91
N ALA A 101 14.89 2.98 3.34
CA ALA A 101 13.93 3.78 2.58
C ALA A 101 14.42 5.22 2.36
N GLN A 102 15.02 5.84 3.39
CA GLN A 102 15.62 7.17 3.27
C GLN A 102 16.67 7.23 2.17
N SER A 103 17.61 6.27 2.17
CA SER A 103 18.62 6.17 1.12
C SER A 103 17.99 5.98 -0.28
N ASN A 104 16.96 5.16 -0.40
CA ASN A 104 16.27 4.93 -1.66
C ASN A 104 15.50 6.18 -2.15
N PHE A 105 14.85 6.92 -1.26
CA PHE A 105 14.22 8.20 -1.60
C PHE A 105 15.23 9.25 -2.05
N GLU A 106 16.40 9.35 -1.40
CA GLU A 106 17.49 10.24 -1.81
C GLU A 106 18.00 9.90 -3.22
N LYS A 107 18.24 8.59 -3.51
CA LYS A 107 18.65 8.11 -4.84
C LYS A 107 17.59 8.40 -5.92
N SER A 108 16.31 8.35 -5.60
CA SER A 108 15.22 8.60 -6.55
C SER A 108 15.15 10.06 -7.02
N SER A 109 15.75 10.99 -6.29
CA SER A 109 15.66 12.44 -6.52
C SER A 109 14.24 13.02 -6.54
N LEU A 110 13.23 12.25 -6.11
CA LEU A 110 11.84 12.71 -5.99
C LEU A 110 11.70 13.75 -4.88
N LYS A 111 10.75 14.66 -5.04
CA LYS A 111 10.49 15.74 -4.08
C LYS A 111 9.18 15.51 -3.35
N GLY A 112 9.00 16.21 -2.20
CA GLY A 112 7.76 16.16 -1.46
C GLY A 112 7.56 14.87 -0.65
N ILE A 113 8.64 14.16 -0.31
CA ILE A 113 8.58 12.95 0.52
C ILE A 113 8.96 13.31 1.96
N GLU A 114 8.05 13.06 2.88
CA GLU A 114 8.24 13.17 4.32
C GLU A 114 8.18 11.77 4.96
N GLN A 115 9.29 11.35 5.57
CA GLN A 115 9.35 10.10 6.31
C GLN A 115 9.19 10.34 7.81
N ILE A 116 8.40 9.48 8.46
CA ILE A 116 8.18 9.49 9.91
C ILE A 116 8.61 8.12 10.47
N LEU A 117 9.60 8.11 11.35
CA LEU A 117 9.97 6.92 12.12
C LEU A 117 9.07 6.85 13.35
N GLY A 118 8.24 5.80 13.45
CA GLY A 118 7.38 5.62 14.60
C GLY A 118 6.24 4.62 14.41
N ASP A 119 5.51 4.41 15.48
CA ASP A 119 4.31 3.57 15.49
C ASP A 119 3.13 4.33 14.87
N ALA A 120 2.66 3.86 13.71
CA ALA A 120 1.58 4.51 12.98
C ALA A 120 0.29 4.68 13.82
N THR A 121 0.03 3.82 14.81
CA THR A 121 -1.11 3.99 15.73
C THR A 121 -1.02 5.25 16.59
N LYS A 122 0.16 5.86 16.67
CA LYS A 122 0.44 7.09 17.39
C LYS A 122 0.72 8.25 16.45
N GLU A 123 1.52 8.00 15.40
CA GLU A 123 1.99 9.05 14.50
C GLU A 123 0.87 9.62 13.62
N ILE A 124 -0.07 8.77 13.12
CA ILE A 124 -1.23 9.25 12.35
C ILE A 124 -2.01 10.34 13.12
N LYS A 125 -2.17 10.18 14.44
CA LYS A 125 -2.92 11.13 15.30
C LYS A 125 -2.24 12.48 15.49
N LYS A 126 -0.95 12.58 15.18
CA LYS A 126 -0.19 13.83 15.27
C LYS A 126 -0.20 14.61 13.97
N LEU A 127 -0.65 13.98 12.87
CA LEU A 127 -0.73 14.63 11.57
C LEU A 127 -1.81 15.71 11.58
N ASN A 128 -1.42 16.90 11.14
CA ASN A 128 -2.32 18.05 11.01
C ASN A 128 -2.43 18.47 9.53
N LYS A 129 -2.77 17.50 8.67
CA LYS A 129 -2.98 17.69 7.24
C LYS A 129 -3.88 16.59 6.71
N ASN A 130 -4.57 16.88 5.59
CA ASN A 130 -5.45 15.93 4.94
C ASN A 130 -4.78 15.29 3.72
N PHE A 131 -5.32 14.14 3.31
CA PHE A 131 -4.80 13.31 2.23
C PHE A 131 -5.91 13.01 1.21
N ASP A 132 -5.50 12.85 -0.03
CA ASP A 132 -6.40 12.48 -1.12
C ASP A 132 -6.36 10.96 -1.38
N PHE A 133 -5.27 10.33 -0.95
CA PHE A 133 -5.07 8.89 -1.06
C PHE A 133 -4.35 8.36 0.18
N ILE A 134 -4.82 7.26 0.72
CA ILE A 134 -4.21 6.59 1.88
C ILE A 134 -3.91 5.16 1.49
N PHE A 135 -2.63 4.75 1.59
CA PHE A 135 -2.19 3.39 1.35
C PHE A 135 -1.82 2.71 2.67
N ILE A 136 -2.42 1.55 2.94
CA ILE A 136 -2.18 0.77 4.17
C ILE A 136 -1.62 -0.59 3.79
N ASP A 137 -0.32 -0.81 4.06
CA ASP A 137 0.37 -2.10 3.97
C ASP A 137 1.30 -2.28 5.17
N ALA A 138 0.73 -2.55 6.33
CA ALA A 138 1.46 -2.65 7.59
C ALA A 138 1.05 -3.90 8.39
N ALA A 139 1.13 -3.85 9.72
CA ALA A 139 0.79 -4.95 10.60
C ALA A 139 -0.72 -5.25 10.58
N LYS A 140 -1.11 -6.35 9.94
CA LYS A 140 -2.50 -6.76 9.66
C LYS A 140 -3.43 -6.80 10.89
N GLY A 141 -2.89 -7.11 12.06
CA GLY A 141 -3.66 -7.11 13.30
C GLY A 141 -4.14 -5.73 13.76
N GLN A 142 -3.69 -4.64 13.09
CA GLN A 142 -4.02 -3.26 13.42
C GLN A 142 -4.73 -2.52 12.28
N TYR A 143 -5.12 -3.18 11.19
CA TYR A 143 -5.72 -2.56 10.01
C TYR A 143 -6.94 -1.70 10.32
N LYS A 144 -7.87 -2.20 11.13
CA LYS A 144 -9.04 -1.41 11.55
C LYS A 144 -8.61 -0.09 12.20
N LYS A 145 -7.62 -0.13 13.09
CA LYS A 145 -7.12 1.07 13.79
C LYS A 145 -6.42 2.05 12.85
N PHE A 146 -5.58 1.54 11.94
CA PHE A 146 -4.94 2.39 10.93
C PHE A 146 -5.98 3.04 10.04
N PHE A 147 -6.99 2.29 9.59
CA PHE A 147 -8.09 2.80 8.80
C PHE A 147 -8.87 3.88 9.56
N GLU A 148 -9.39 3.59 10.75
CA GLU A 148 -10.22 4.53 11.52
C GLU A 148 -9.48 5.84 11.85
N ASP A 149 -8.18 5.79 12.17
CA ASP A 149 -7.39 6.97 12.49
C ASP A 149 -7.05 7.77 11.22
N SER A 150 -6.68 7.11 10.11
CA SER A 150 -6.32 7.78 8.85
C SER A 150 -7.53 8.26 8.04
N TYR A 151 -8.65 7.55 8.07
CA TYR A 151 -9.88 7.94 7.35
C TYR A 151 -10.41 9.32 7.78
N LYS A 152 -10.16 9.74 9.03
CA LYS A 152 -10.50 11.08 9.53
C LYS A 152 -9.74 12.19 8.81
N LEU A 153 -8.55 11.84 8.28
CA LEU A 153 -7.66 12.73 7.54
C LEU A 153 -7.89 12.65 6.02
N LEU A 154 -8.81 11.78 5.55
CA LEU A 154 -9.11 11.64 4.14
C LEU A 154 -10.01 12.79 3.67
N ASN A 155 -9.66 13.41 2.55
CA ASN A 155 -10.48 14.40 1.88
C ASN A 155 -11.73 13.78 1.25
N GLU A 156 -12.79 14.56 1.02
CA GLU A 156 -13.93 14.15 0.21
C GLU A 156 -13.46 13.77 -1.21
N GLY A 157 -13.99 12.67 -1.75
CA GLY A 157 -13.53 12.07 -3.01
C GLY A 157 -12.19 11.33 -2.90
N GLY A 158 -11.59 11.25 -1.70
CA GLY A 158 -10.37 10.52 -1.45
C GLY A 158 -10.58 9.01 -1.38
N ILE A 159 -9.50 8.26 -1.47
CA ILE A 159 -9.50 6.79 -1.49
C ILE A 159 -8.56 6.24 -0.43
N VAL A 160 -9.02 5.25 0.33
CA VAL A 160 -8.15 4.35 1.12
C VAL A 160 -7.95 3.07 0.34
N PHE A 161 -6.70 2.69 0.16
CA PHE A 161 -6.26 1.43 -0.45
C PHE A 161 -5.58 0.58 0.63
N ILE A 162 -6.10 -0.62 0.88
CA ILE A 162 -5.56 -1.55 1.87
C ILE A 162 -5.08 -2.80 1.14
N ASP A 163 -3.78 -3.09 1.24
CA ASP A 163 -3.16 -4.26 0.60
C ASP A 163 -3.17 -5.50 1.50
N ASN A 164 -3.08 -6.67 0.87
CA ASN A 164 -3.00 -8.00 1.48
C ASN A 164 -4.13 -8.31 2.48
N ILE A 165 -5.33 -7.82 2.23
CA ILE A 165 -6.48 -8.00 3.14
C ILE A 165 -6.89 -9.47 3.30
N LEU A 166 -6.63 -10.33 2.29
CA LEU A 166 -6.95 -11.77 2.33
C LEU A 166 -5.94 -12.61 3.12
N PHE A 167 -4.83 -12.02 3.51
CA PHE A 167 -3.83 -12.60 4.40
C PHE A 167 -3.44 -14.04 4.01
N ARG A 168 -2.76 -14.18 2.86
CA ARG A 168 -2.33 -15.47 2.28
C ARG A 168 -3.49 -16.45 2.01
N GLY A 169 -4.68 -15.89 1.80
CA GLY A 169 -5.91 -16.67 1.61
C GLY A 169 -6.48 -17.29 2.89
N TYR A 170 -5.95 -16.96 4.07
CA TYR A 170 -6.44 -17.51 5.34
C TYR A 170 -7.85 -17.03 5.74
N LEU A 171 -8.41 -16.04 5.09
CA LEU A 171 -9.80 -15.65 5.28
C LEU A 171 -10.79 -16.69 4.73
N TYR A 172 -10.40 -17.42 3.68
CA TYR A 172 -11.28 -18.42 3.02
C TYR A 172 -10.67 -19.82 3.00
N LYS A 173 -9.49 -20.03 3.64
CA LYS A 173 -8.82 -21.32 3.80
C LYS A 173 -8.55 -21.58 5.28
N GLU A 174 -8.21 -22.83 5.61
CA GLU A 174 -7.77 -23.16 6.94
C GLU A 174 -6.51 -22.40 7.33
N SER A 175 -6.53 -21.73 8.48
CA SER A 175 -5.41 -20.94 8.99
C SER A 175 -4.69 -21.65 10.15
N PRO A 176 -3.35 -21.54 10.23
CA PRO A 176 -2.60 -21.99 11.39
C PRO A 176 -3.12 -21.38 12.69
N LYS A 177 -3.07 -22.13 13.79
CA LYS A 177 -3.57 -21.68 15.11
C LYS A 177 -3.05 -20.30 15.52
N ARG A 178 -1.78 -20.00 15.23
CA ARG A 178 -1.12 -18.71 15.54
C ARG A 178 -1.73 -17.51 14.82
N PHE A 179 -2.44 -17.71 13.71
CA PHE A 179 -3.03 -16.64 12.91
C PHE A 179 -4.55 -16.47 13.11
N LYS A 180 -5.22 -17.38 13.84
CA LYS A 180 -6.68 -17.33 14.02
C LYS A 180 -7.20 -15.98 14.51
N THR A 181 -6.49 -15.33 15.44
CA THR A 181 -6.89 -14.02 15.97
C THR A 181 -6.78 -12.92 14.90
N ILE A 182 -5.73 -12.97 14.08
CA ILE A 182 -5.54 -11.98 12.99
C ILE A 182 -6.61 -12.18 11.92
N VAL A 183 -6.86 -13.43 11.51
CA VAL A 183 -7.90 -13.78 10.54
C VAL A 183 -9.26 -13.28 11.00
N LYS A 184 -9.65 -13.60 12.24
CA LYS A 184 -10.91 -13.12 12.81
C LYS A 184 -11.02 -11.59 12.79
N ARG A 185 -9.96 -10.87 13.17
CA ARG A 185 -9.96 -9.39 13.16
C ARG A 185 -10.08 -8.81 11.76
N LEU A 186 -9.46 -9.46 10.76
CA LEU A 186 -9.55 -9.01 9.37
C LEU A 186 -10.96 -9.25 8.81
N ASP A 187 -11.56 -10.40 9.11
CA ASP A 187 -12.92 -10.74 8.71
C ASP A 187 -13.92 -9.73 9.31
N GLU A 188 -13.87 -9.53 10.64
CA GLU A 188 -14.67 -8.51 11.33
C GLU A 188 -14.43 -7.09 10.79
N PHE A 189 -13.24 -6.79 10.31
CA PHE A 189 -12.92 -5.49 9.72
C PHE A 189 -13.51 -5.33 8.32
N ILE A 190 -13.50 -6.38 7.50
CA ILE A 190 -14.16 -6.38 6.19
C ILE A 190 -15.66 -6.17 6.35
N ASP A 191 -16.30 -6.92 7.26
CA ASP A 191 -17.74 -6.75 7.56
C ASP A 191 -18.03 -5.32 8.01
N TYR A 192 -17.23 -4.79 8.94
CA TYR A 192 -17.36 -3.40 9.40
C TYR A 192 -17.29 -2.39 8.25
N LEU A 193 -16.40 -2.59 7.27
CA LEU A 193 -16.31 -1.67 6.13
C LEU A 193 -17.59 -1.72 5.27
N TYR A 194 -18.08 -2.91 4.94
CA TYR A 194 -19.30 -3.04 4.13
C TYR A 194 -20.57 -2.57 4.86
N GLU A 195 -20.61 -2.67 6.19
CA GLU A 195 -21.76 -2.23 6.99
C GLU A 195 -21.80 -0.69 7.19
N ASN A 196 -20.66 -0.01 7.17
CA ASN A 196 -20.58 1.39 7.59
C ASN A 196 -20.18 2.36 6.48
N PHE A 197 -19.84 1.88 5.27
CA PHE A 197 -19.40 2.73 4.17
C PHE A 197 -20.09 2.33 2.87
N ASP A 198 -20.61 3.32 2.13
CA ASP A 198 -21.37 3.09 0.89
C ASP A 198 -20.49 2.73 -0.31
N SER A 199 -19.23 3.17 -0.30
CA SER A 199 -18.31 3.00 -1.42
C SER A 199 -17.12 2.12 -1.02
N VAL A 200 -17.37 0.80 -0.99
CA VAL A 200 -16.41 -0.24 -0.60
C VAL A 200 -16.31 -1.29 -1.69
N THR A 201 -15.10 -1.76 -1.98
CA THR A 201 -14.91 -2.93 -2.85
C THR A 201 -13.72 -3.78 -2.42
N LEU A 202 -13.89 -5.09 -2.48
CA LEU A 202 -12.83 -6.09 -2.29
C LEU A 202 -12.48 -6.71 -3.64
N LEU A 203 -11.21 -6.61 -4.03
CA LEU A 203 -10.69 -7.09 -5.31
C LEU A 203 -9.73 -8.26 -5.10
N PRO A 204 -9.82 -9.34 -5.92
CA PRO A 204 -8.93 -10.51 -5.84
C PRO A 204 -7.61 -10.26 -6.59
N ILE A 205 -6.94 -9.14 -6.30
CA ILE A 205 -5.64 -8.80 -6.88
C ILE A 205 -4.57 -9.19 -5.86
N SER A 206 -3.56 -9.98 -6.25
CA SER A 206 -2.50 -10.47 -5.36
C SER A 206 -3.08 -11.16 -4.10
N ASP A 207 -2.76 -10.69 -2.91
CA ASP A 207 -3.30 -11.19 -1.63
C ASP A 207 -4.55 -10.40 -1.17
N GLY A 208 -5.30 -9.86 -2.12
CA GLY A 208 -6.54 -9.11 -1.92
C GLY A 208 -6.33 -7.63 -1.61
N VAL A 209 -7.11 -6.80 -2.30
CA VAL A 209 -7.13 -5.35 -2.14
C VAL A 209 -8.50 -4.89 -1.68
N MET A 210 -8.55 -4.09 -0.62
CA MET A 210 -9.76 -3.40 -0.20
C MET A 210 -9.65 -1.92 -0.56
N LEU A 211 -10.67 -1.37 -1.20
CA LEU A 211 -10.79 0.05 -1.49
C LEU A 211 -11.99 0.63 -0.75
N VAL A 212 -11.82 1.81 -0.17
CA VAL A 212 -12.89 2.59 0.43
C VAL A 212 -12.78 4.02 -0.05
N SER A 213 -13.85 4.58 -0.61
CA SER A 213 -13.91 5.99 -1.02
C SER A 213 -14.71 6.80 -0.01
N LYS A 214 -14.29 8.04 0.23
CA LYS A 214 -15.03 9.01 1.01
C LYS A 214 -15.83 9.90 0.07
N ASN A 215 -17.15 9.82 0.18
CA ASN A 215 -18.10 10.62 -0.63
C ASN A 215 -18.56 11.82 0.15
#